data_64b329ddde0ef673bd9ad86fd532035f
#
_entry.id   64b329ddde0ef673bd9ad86fd532035f
#
_cell.length_a   1.000
_cell.length_b   1.000
_cell.length_c   1.000
_cell.angle_alpha   90.00
_cell.angle_beta   90.00
_cell.angle_gamma   90.00
#
_symmetry.space_group_name_H-M   'P 1'
#
loop_
_entity.id
_entity.type
_entity.pdbx_description
1 polymer ?
#
loop_
_entity_poly.entity_id
_entity_poly.type
_entity_poly.pdbx_seq_one_letter_code
_entity_poly.pdbx_strand_id
1 'polypeptide(L)'
;MRRSFAFALLLASVATPALAQTPPATIGDRYIPAPWWMRDPVIASLGQVRVEIPANRAFVSASFQSVDRSVAEASRAAADQVRALSQALSAYGADKVRVETSVTTRPLYDQYRDENGVMRDNTRADRVARYQADASVNVTVRDVRLIERVYATIVASRPTSIGQVNFNLDPDNSWKANLQAEAMKDARRRAEAAATNAGATLGRVKIIDPSGRVCQTDVLAGWPSYAASGAGQETTVDDIVVTGSRSQARMEYTAPPAPAPPPGGGAPSEAQIEAARLALQPPLQTLTDSACVIYGLN
;
A
#
# COMPACT_ATOMS: atom_id res chain seq x y z
N MET A 1 -36.30 86.01 54.51
CA MET A 1 -35.95 84.69 55.05
C MET A 1 -36.43 83.60 54.12
N ARG A 2 -35.58 83.09 53.21
CA ARG A 2 -35.85 81.86 52.43
C ARG A 2 -34.56 81.13 52.27
N ARG A 3 -34.44 80.00 52.91
CA ARG A 3 -33.30 79.11 52.85
C ARG A 3 -33.48 78.18 51.60
N SER A 4 -32.58 78.28 50.66
CA SER A 4 -32.49 77.35 49.52
C SER A 4 -31.61 76.18 49.92
N PHE A 5 -32.16 74.98 49.90
CA PHE A 5 -31.43 73.74 50.05
C PHE A 5 -30.96 73.25 48.61
N ALA A 6 -29.67 73.20 48.42
CA ALA A 6 -29.09 72.60 47.22
C ALA A 6 -28.87 71.07 47.45
N PHE A 7 -29.56 70.29 46.70
CA PHE A 7 -29.40 68.81 46.69
C PHE A 7 -28.29 68.47 45.70
N ALA A 8 -27.16 68.03 46.21
CA ALA A 8 -26.07 67.51 45.40
C ALA A 8 -26.34 66.04 45.13
N LEU A 9 -26.62 65.72 43.88
CA LEU A 9 -26.73 64.33 43.39
C LEU A 9 -25.32 63.74 43.14
N LEU A 10 -24.88 62.85 44.01
CA LEU A 10 -23.68 62.03 43.82
C LEU A 10 -24.03 60.90 42.81
N LEU A 11 -23.54 61.02 41.60
CA LEU A 11 -23.50 59.90 40.63
C LEU A 11 -22.39 58.91 41.03
N ALA A 12 -22.77 57.83 41.69
CA ALA A 12 -21.89 56.68 41.90
C ALA A 12 -21.74 55.95 40.58
N SER A 13 -20.61 56.11 39.92
CA SER A 13 -20.18 55.26 38.74
C SER A 13 -19.90 53.85 39.25
N VAL A 14 -20.80 52.94 39.00
CA VAL A 14 -20.57 51.48 39.17
C VAL A 14 -19.60 51.06 38.13
N ALA A 15 -18.32 50.94 38.46
CA ALA A 15 -17.34 50.27 37.67
C ALA A 15 -17.72 48.77 37.65
N THR A 16 -18.32 48.31 36.56
CA THR A 16 -18.49 46.88 36.31
C THR A 16 -17.09 46.26 36.23
N PRO A 17 -16.75 45.26 37.08
CA PRO A 17 -15.51 44.57 36.93
C PRO A 17 -15.52 43.92 35.51
N ALA A 18 -14.55 44.28 34.70
CA ALA A 18 -14.28 43.54 33.48
C ALA A 18 -14.09 42.08 33.91
N LEU A 19 -15.04 41.25 33.56
CA LEU A 19 -14.89 39.79 33.70
C LEU A 19 -13.64 39.44 32.93
N ALA A 20 -12.52 39.30 33.62
CA ALA A 20 -11.34 38.70 33.08
C ALA A 20 -11.82 37.34 32.52
N GLN A 21 -11.69 37.17 31.23
CA GLN A 21 -12.00 35.89 30.60
C GLN A 21 -11.16 34.84 31.32
N THR A 22 -11.82 34.06 32.16
CA THR A 22 -11.19 32.91 32.78
C THR A 22 -10.71 32.00 31.67
N PRO A 23 -9.43 31.64 31.67
CA PRO A 23 -8.94 30.66 30.68
C PRO A 23 -9.79 29.39 30.78
N PRO A 24 -10.05 28.71 29.68
CA PRO A 24 -10.87 27.52 29.68
C PRO A 24 -10.33 26.49 30.69
N ALA A 25 -11.24 25.91 31.46
CA ALA A 25 -10.96 25.08 32.63
C ALA A 25 -10.47 23.64 32.28
N THR A 26 -10.07 23.37 31.07
CA THR A 26 -9.50 22.08 30.69
C THR A 26 -8.07 21.96 31.17
N ILE A 27 -7.88 21.12 32.18
CA ILE A 27 -6.56 20.80 32.72
C ILE A 27 -5.74 20.12 31.60
N GLY A 28 -4.75 20.84 31.09
CA GLY A 28 -3.89 20.36 30.01
C GLY A 28 -3.74 21.32 28.84
N ASP A 29 -4.64 22.28 28.69
CA ASP A 29 -4.51 23.33 27.69
C ASP A 29 -3.41 24.31 28.09
N ARG A 30 -2.19 23.91 27.81
CA ARG A 30 -1.08 24.86 27.93
C ARG A 30 -1.24 25.87 26.81
N TYR A 31 -1.24 27.15 27.17
CA TYR A 31 -1.08 28.23 26.21
C TYR A 31 0.23 27.99 25.43
N ILE A 32 0.12 27.53 24.21
CA ILE A 32 1.26 27.36 23.30
C ILE A 32 1.37 28.68 22.53
N PRO A 33 2.41 29.50 22.80
CA PRO A 33 2.57 30.75 22.06
C PRO A 33 2.77 30.48 20.58
N ALA A 34 2.32 31.41 19.72
CA ALA A 34 2.51 31.28 18.28
C ALA A 34 3.96 30.96 17.94
N PRO A 35 4.22 29.94 17.10
CA PRO A 35 5.56 29.73 16.62
C PRO A 35 6.15 31.04 16.09
N TRP A 36 7.43 31.26 16.33
CA TRP A 36 8.10 32.51 15.93
C TRP A 36 7.93 32.85 14.45
N TRP A 37 7.81 31.85 13.60
CA TRP A 37 7.63 31.99 12.15
C TRP A 37 6.21 32.47 11.75
N MET A 38 5.24 32.38 12.63
CA MET A 38 3.89 32.94 12.44
C MET A 38 3.79 34.41 12.86
N ARG A 39 4.78 34.93 13.53
CA ARG A 39 4.78 36.33 14.00
C ARG A 39 5.22 37.29 12.89
N ASP A 40 5.99 36.81 11.94
CA ASP A 40 6.47 37.58 10.80
C ASP A 40 5.55 37.38 9.59
N PRO A 41 5.50 38.33 8.66
CA PRO A 41 4.85 38.09 7.36
C PRO A 41 5.51 36.90 6.68
N VAL A 42 4.76 35.84 6.44
CA VAL A 42 5.27 34.62 5.84
C VAL A 42 4.33 34.09 4.77
N ILE A 43 4.87 33.31 3.87
CA ILE A 43 4.11 32.52 2.91
C ILE A 43 4.50 31.06 3.06
N ALA A 44 3.50 30.20 3.26
CA ALA A 44 3.65 28.76 3.24
C ALA A 44 3.33 28.28 1.81
N SER A 45 4.22 27.52 1.21
CA SER A 45 4.06 26.99 -0.13
C SER A 45 4.27 25.49 -0.14
N LEU A 46 3.24 24.79 -0.62
CA LEU A 46 3.30 23.35 -0.87
C LEU A 46 3.71 23.12 -2.32
N GLY A 47 4.90 22.60 -2.53
CA GLY A 47 5.34 22.10 -3.82
C GLY A 47 4.92 20.65 -4.00
N GLN A 48 4.57 20.31 -5.23
CA GLN A 48 4.15 18.96 -5.60
C GLN A 48 4.82 18.56 -6.90
N VAL A 49 5.20 17.30 -6.97
CA VAL A 49 5.74 16.69 -8.18
C VAL A 49 5.02 15.38 -8.46
N ARG A 50 4.76 15.14 -9.73
CA ARG A 50 4.21 13.88 -10.22
C ARG A 50 5.03 13.45 -11.44
N VAL A 51 5.48 12.21 -11.42
CA VAL A 51 6.17 11.58 -12.55
C VAL A 51 5.57 10.21 -12.84
N GLU A 52 5.64 9.80 -14.09
CA GLU A 52 5.22 8.47 -14.52
C GLU A 52 6.45 7.71 -14.98
N ILE A 53 6.70 6.57 -14.35
CA ILE A 53 7.89 5.74 -14.55
C ILE A 53 7.45 4.31 -14.81
N PRO A 54 8.06 3.59 -15.78
CA PRO A 54 7.79 2.17 -15.97
C PRO A 54 8.12 1.38 -14.70
N ALA A 55 7.26 0.41 -14.38
CA ALA A 55 7.54 -0.54 -13.31
C ALA A 55 8.93 -1.19 -13.52
N ASN A 56 9.69 -1.35 -12.45
CA ASN A 56 11.05 -1.92 -12.50
C ASN A 56 11.15 -3.30 -11.86
N ARG A 57 10.03 -3.82 -11.31
CA ARG A 57 9.93 -5.14 -10.70
C ARG A 57 8.72 -5.87 -11.27
N ALA A 58 8.83 -7.18 -11.33
CA ALA A 58 7.68 -8.02 -11.64
C ALA A 58 7.64 -9.21 -10.67
N PHE A 59 6.43 -9.70 -10.45
CA PHE A 59 6.16 -10.83 -9.60
C PHE A 59 5.22 -11.79 -10.33
N VAL A 60 5.54 -13.07 -10.31
CA VAL A 60 4.70 -14.13 -10.89
C VAL A 60 4.77 -15.37 -10.01
N SER A 61 3.64 -16.05 -9.85
CA SER A 61 3.55 -17.31 -9.14
C SER A 61 3.17 -18.44 -10.09
N ALA A 62 3.64 -19.63 -9.79
CA ALA A 62 3.25 -20.86 -10.47
C ALA A 62 3.07 -21.98 -9.46
N SER A 63 2.20 -22.93 -9.74
CA SER A 63 2.01 -24.10 -8.91
C SER A 63 2.15 -25.39 -9.73
N PHE A 64 2.68 -26.40 -9.07
CA PHE A 64 2.79 -27.75 -9.57
C PHE A 64 2.05 -28.68 -8.63
N GLN A 65 1.35 -29.64 -9.17
CA GLN A 65 0.59 -30.60 -8.41
C GLN A 65 0.99 -32.02 -8.79
N SER A 66 1.23 -32.86 -7.82
CA SER A 66 1.43 -34.28 -8.03
C SER A 66 0.56 -35.11 -7.09
N VAL A 67 0.11 -36.25 -7.55
CA VAL A 67 -0.74 -37.18 -6.78
C VAL A 67 -0.16 -38.58 -6.84
N ASP A 68 0.07 -39.16 -5.67
CA ASP A 68 0.57 -40.54 -5.56
C ASP A 68 -0.07 -41.27 -4.36
N ARG A 69 0.11 -42.58 -4.28
CA ARG A 69 -0.32 -43.40 -3.13
C ARG A 69 0.54 -43.18 -1.90
N SER A 70 1.76 -42.71 -2.06
CA SER A 70 2.72 -42.42 -1.01
C SER A 70 2.94 -40.91 -0.87
N VAL A 71 2.95 -40.40 0.36
CA VAL A 71 3.34 -39.01 0.65
C VAL A 71 4.72 -38.71 0.10
N ALA A 72 5.66 -39.64 0.26
CA ALA A 72 7.05 -39.47 -0.15
C ALA A 72 7.17 -39.33 -1.67
N GLU A 73 6.46 -40.14 -2.45
CA GLU A 73 6.50 -40.10 -3.91
C GLU A 73 5.80 -38.85 -4.45
N ALA A 74 4.61 -38.50 -3.92
CA ALA A 74 3.93 -37.28 -4.28
C ALA A 74 4.80 -36.03 -4.02
N SER A 75 5.42 -35.97 -2.83
CA SER A 75 6.30 -34.85 -2.47
C SER A 75 7.56 -34.79 -3.32
N ARG A 76 8.17 -35.93 -3.62
CA ARG A 76 9.37 -36.02 -4.47
C ARG A 76 9.08 -35.54 -5.89
N ALA A 77 7.99 -36.02 -6.48
CA ALA A 77 7.61 -35.63 -7.86
C ALA A 77 7.35 -34.10 -7.95
N ALA A 78 6.64 -33.51 -6.98
CA ALA A 78 6.43 -32.06 -6.92
C ALA A 78 7.77 -31.30 -6.75
N ALA A 79 8.62 -31.76 -5.83
CA ALA A 79 9.92 -31.14 -5.56
C ALA A 79 10.87 -31.22 -6.77
N ASP A 80 10.84 -32.27 -7.55
CA ASP A 80 11.68 -32.44 -8.74
C ASP A 80 11.28 -31.44 -9.84
N GLN A 81 9.97 -31.23 -10.05
CA GLN A 81 9.48 -30.20 -10.98
C GLN A 81 9.91 -28.79 -10.56
N VAL A 82 9.76 -28.45 -9.29
CA VAL A 82 10.20 -27.17 -8.73
C VAL A 82 11.71 -26.98 -8.84
N ARG A 83 12.48 -28.05 -8.58
CA ARG A 83 13.95 -28.02 -8.70
C ARG A 83 14.38 -27.75 -10.13
N ALA A 84 13.77 -28.41 -11.11
CA ALA A 84 14.06 -28.21 -12.53
C ALA A 84 13.77 -26.75 -12.95
N LEU A 85 12.62 -26.19 -12.56
CA LEU A 85 12.28 -24.78 -12.80
C LEU A 85 13.27 -23.84 -12.11
N SER A 86 13.56 -24.05 -10.83
CA SER A 86 14.48 -23.22 -10.06
C SER A 86 15.89 -23.20 -10.66
N GLN A 87 16.37 -24.35 -11.16
CA GLN A 87 17.65 -24.44 -11.88
C GLN A 87 17.62 -23.65 -13.20
N ALA A 88 16.54 -23.74 -13.98
CA ALA A 88 16.38 -22.98 -15.21
C ALA A 88 16.35 -21.46 -14.93
N LEU A 89 15.66 -21.05 -13.87
CA LEU A 89 15.56 -19.64 -13.49
C LEU A 89 16.88 -19.09 -12.90
N SER A 90 17.68 -19.92 -12.24
CA SER A 90 18.98 -19.51 -11.69
C SER A 90 19.98 -19.06 -12.78
N ALA A 91 19.81 -19.52 -14.01
CA ALA A 91 20.62 -19.10 -15.14
C ALA A 91 20.48 -17.60 -15.48
N TYR A 92 19.42 -16.94 -15.06
CA TYR A 92 19.22 -15.49 -15.25
C TYR A 92 19.99 -14.63 -14.22
N GLY A 93 20.58 -15.24 -13.20
CA GLY A 93 21.33 -14.58 -12.14
C GLY A 93 20.47 -14.30 -10.88
N ALA A 94 21.01 -14.65 -9.72
CA ALA A 94 20.32 -14.51 -8.42
C ALA A 94 20.07 -13.06 -8.01
N ASP A 95 20.83 -12.12 -8.52
CA ASP A 95 20.66 -10.68 -8.36
C ASP A 95 19.44 -10.16 -9.13
N LYS A 96 19.09 -10.77 -10.25
CA LYS A 96 18.02 -10.36 -11.16
C LYS A 96 16.72 -11.13 -10.96
N VAL A 97 16.80 -12.42 -10.62
CA VAL A 97 15.65 -13.29 -10.44
C VAL A 97 15.77 -14.01 -9.10
N ARG A 98 14.81 -13.79 -8.21
CA ARG A 98 14.70 -14.47 -6.93
C ARG A 98 13.56 -15.47 -6.98
N VAL A 99 13.81 -16.69 -6.56
CA VAL A 99 12.85 -17.78 -6.54
C VAL A 99 12.63 -18.23 -5.10
N GLU A 100 11.38 -18.28 -4.69
CA GLU A 100 10.94 -18.81 -3.39
C GLU A 100 9.99 -19.98 -3.64
N THR A 101 10.19 -21.05 -2.90
CA THR A 101 9.45 -22.29 -3.12
C THR A 101 8.85 -22.80 -1.83
N SER A 102 7.65 -23.37 -1.91
CA SER A 102 7.04 -24.10 -0.81
C SER A 102 6.35 -25.34 -1.31
N VAL A 103 6.29 -26.39 -0.48
CA VAL A 103 5.61 -27.66 -0.80
C VAL A 103 4.71 -28.01 0.37
N THR A 104 3.46 -28.30 0.06
CA THR A 104 2.46 -28.78 1.05
C THR A 104 1.87 -30.08 0.55
N THR A 105 1.48 -30.96 1.49
CA THR A 105 0.84 -32.23 1.15
C THR A 105 -0.45 -32.39 1.91
N ARG A 106 -1.43 -33.00 1.23
CA ARG A 106 -2.73 -33.34 1.83
C ARG A 106 -3.18 -34.73 1.42
N PRO A 107 -3.91 -35.45 2.29
CA PRO A 107 -4.53 -36.71 1.92
C PRO A 107 -5.75 -36.46 1.00
N LEU A 108 -5.95 -37.34 0.06
CA LEU A 108 -7.18 -37.47 -0.72
C LEU A 108 -7.87 -38.75 -0.25
N TYR A 109 -9.11 -38.62 0.17
CA TYR A 109 -9.88 -39.72 0.73
C TYR A 109 -10.74 -40.41 -0.30
N ASP A 110 -11.08 -41.68 -0.04
CA ASP A 110 -12.09 -42.38 -0.83
C ASP A 110 -13.42 -41.64 -0.74
N GLN A 111 -14.11 -41.58 -1.84
CA GLN A 111 -15.43 -40.96 -1.92
C GLN A 111 -16.54 -42.03 -1.87
N TYR A 112 -17.61 -41.71 -1.17
CA TYR A 112 -18.82 -42.53 -1.13
C TYR A 112 -20.07 -41.68 -1.39
N ARG A 113 -21.13 -42.32 -1.86
CA ARG A 113 -22.45 -41.69 -1.98
C ARG A 113 -23.21 -41.84 -0.68
N ASP A 114 -23.69 -40.74 -0.14
CA ASP A 114 -24.60 -40.78 1.02
C ASP A 114 -26.01 -41.22 0.63
N GLU A 115 -26.90 -41.36 1.62
CA GLU A 115 -28.28 -41.80 1.44
C GLU A 115 -29.09 -40.88 0.48
N ASN A 116 -28.66 -39.65 0.30
CA ASN A 116 -29.24 -38.65 -0.60
C ASN A 116 -28.58 -38.63 -1.99
N GLY A 117 -27.64 -39.56 -2.26
CA GLY A 117 -26.92 -39.66 -3.50
C GLY A 117 -25.79 -38.63 -3.68
N VAL A 118 -25.46 -37.84 -2.65
CA VAL A 118 -24.39 -36.85 -2.66
C VAL A 118 -23.05 -37.50 -2.43
N MET A 119 -22.05 -37.17 -3.25
CA MET A 119 -20.66 -37.63 -3.06
C MET A 119 -20.04 -36.94 -1.85
N ARG A 120 -19.50 -37.74 -0.93
CA ARG A 120 -18.80 -37.30 0.29
C ARG A 120 -17.45 -37.96 0.43
N ASP A 121 -16.48 -37.22 0.97
CA ASP A 121 -15.17 -37.76 1.30
C ASP A 121 -15.26 -38.57 2.61
N ASN A 122 -14.69 -39.79 2.60
CA ASN A 122 -14.56 -40.59 3.79
C ASN A 122 -13.28 -40.19 4.56
N THR A 123 -13.39 -39.19 5.41
CA THR A 123 -12.26 -38.53 6.11
C THR A 123 -11.61 -39.38 7.20
N ARG A 124 -11.88 -40.69 7.26
CA ARG A 124 -11.21 -41.59 8.18
C ARG A 124 -9.76 -41.86 7.77
N ALA A 125 -8.87 -41.94 8.73
CA ALA A 125 -7.44 -42.12 8.49
C ALA A 125 -7.11 -43.43 7.75
N ASP A 126 -7.95 -44.45 7.85
CA ASP A 126 -7.82 -45.73 7.18
C ASP A 126 -8.40 -45.73 5.75
N ARG A 127 -8.91 -44.61 5.28
CA ARG A 127 -9.57 -44.44 3.97
C ARG A 127 -8.88 -43.41 3.07
N VAL A 128 -7.61 -43.18 3.33
CA VAL A 128 -6.79 -42.35 2.44
C VAL A 128 -6.52 -43.11 1.13
N ALA A 129 -7.05 -42.59 0.02
CA ALA A 129 -6.85 -43.19 -1.29
C ALA A 129 -5.48 -42.84 -1.88
N ARG A 130 -5.11 -41.58 -1.78
CA ARG A 130 -3.87 -41.00 -2.32
C ARG A 130 -3.43 -39.80 -1.50
N TYR A 131 -2.26 -39.28 -1.82
CA TYR A 131 -1.74 -38.01 -1.32
C TYR A 131 -1.50 -37.06 -2.47
N GLN A 132 -1.87 -35.81 -2.28
CA GLN A 132 -1.60 -34.73 -3.20
C GLN A 132 -0.52 -33.85 -2.61
N ALA A 133 0.53 -33.60 -3.40
CA ALA A 133 1.53 -32.58 -3.09
C ALA A 133 1.33 -31.39 -3.99
N ASP A 134 1.18 -30.21 -3.39
CA ASP A 134 1.07 -28.92 -4.06
C ASP A 134 2.37 -28.16 -3.79
N ALA A 135 3.13 -27.88 -4.86
CA ALA A 135 4.34 -27.08 -4.79
C ALA A 135 4.09 -25.72 -5.44
N SER A 136 4.37 -24.65 -4.73
CA SER A 136 4.28 -23.29 -5.23
C SER A 136 5.66 -22.69 -5.43
N VAL A 137 5.80 -21.93 -6.51
CA VAL A 137 7.01 -21.20 -6.88
C VAL A 137 6.62 -19.73 -7.04
N ASN A 138 7.21 -18.88 -6.23
CA ASN A 138 7.06 -17.43 -6.32
C ASN A 138 8.34 -16.84 -6.90
N VAL A 139 8.20 -16.12 -8.00
CA VAL A 139 9.33 -15.57 -8.74
C VAL A 139 9.25 -14.05 -8.70
N THR A 140 10.27 -13.44 -8.13
CA THR A 140 10.46 -11.98 -8.15
C THR A 140 11.52 -11.62 -9.17
N VAL A 141 11.13 -10.89 -10.20
CA VAL A 141 12.01 -10.40 -11.25
C VAL A 141 12.43 -8.97 -10.93
N ARG A 142 13.70 -8.75 -10.63
CA ARG A 142 14.28 -7.45 -10.29
C ARG A 142 14.75 -6.67 -11.53
N ASP A 143 15.08 -7.35 -12.60
CA ASP A 143 15.34 -6.78 -13.92
C ASP A 143 14.14 -7.09 -14.83
N VAL A 144 13.22 -6.15 -14.90
CA VAL A 144 11.94 -6.32 -15.63
C VAL A 144 12.13 -6.63 -17.11
N ARG A 145 13.29 -6.34 -17.70
CA ARG A 145 13.61 -6.70 -19.09
C ARG A 145 13.66 -8.21 -19.33
N LEU A 146 13.83 -8.97 -18.24
CA LEU A 146 13.86 -10.44 -18.30
C LEU A 146 12.48 -11.08 -18.15
N ILE A 147 11.43 -10.29 -17.90
CA ILE A 147 10.11 -10.82 -17.52
C ILE A 147 9.53 -11.76 -18.59
N GLU A 148 9.67 -11.41 -19.86
CA GLU A 148 9.18 -12.24 -20.97
C GLU A 148 9.84 -13.62 -20.98
N ARG A 149 11.16 -13.67 -20.85
CA ARG A 149 11.91 -14.94 -20.82
C ARG A 149 11.65 -15.73 -19.54
N VAL A 150 11.58 -15.07 -18.40
CA VAL A 150 11.25 -15.70 -17.11
C VAL A 150 9.86 -16.31 -17.18
N TYR A 151 8.87 -15.56 -17.66
CA TYR A 151 7.51 -16.05 -17.83
C TYR A 151 7.45 -17.24 -18.81
N ALA A 152 8.12 -17.13 -19.94
CA ALA A 152 8.21 -18.20 -20.92
C ALA A 152 8.85 -19.47 -20.33
N THR A 153 9.89 -19.34 -19.51
CA THR A 153 10.54 -20.45 -18.80
C THR A 153 9.56 -21.15 -17.85
N ILE A 154 8.76 -20.37 -17.12
CA ILE A 154 7.73 -20.90 -16.22
C ILE A 154 6.67 -21.67 -17.03
N VAL A 155 6.15 -21.09 -18.12
CA VAL A 155 5.15 -21.73 -19.00
C VAL A 155 5.70 -23.03 -19.61
N ALA A 156 6.95 -23.00 -20.11
CA ALA A 156 7.61 -24.14 -20.69
C ALA A 156 7.85 -25.31 -19.70
N SER A 157 7.91 -25.00 -18.39
CA SER A 157 7.99 -26.00 -17.33
C SER A 157 6.64 -26.67 -17.02
N ARG A 158 5.56 -26.30 -17.71
CA ARG A 158 4.23 -26.92 -17.64
C ARG A 158 3.67 -26.98 -16.21
N PRO A 159 3.58 -25.85 -15.50
CA PRO A 159 2.94 -25.84 -14.19
C PRO A 159 1.45 -26.18 -14.30
N THR A 160 0.86 -26.62 -13.20
CA THR A 160 -0.58 -26.88 -13.12
C THR A 160 -1.38 -25.56 -13.20
N SER A 161 -0.83 -24.49 -12.64
CA SER A 161 -1.39 -23.14 -12.79
C SER A 161 -0.30 -22.08 -12.77
N ILE A 162 -0.59 -20.94 -13.42
CA ILE A 162 0.25 -19.75 -13.42
C ILE A 162 -0.61 -18.58 -12.97
N GLY A 163 -0.11 -17.83 -11.99
CA GLY A 163 -0.73 -16.58 -11.56
C GLY A 163 -0.49 -15.44 -12.54
N GLN A 164 -1.25 -14.37 -12.38
CA GLN A 164 -1.06 -13.15 -13.16
C GLN A 164 0.31 -12.53 -12.85
N VAL A 165 0.95 -11.95 -13.87
CA VAL A 165 2.16 -11.14 -13.69
C VAL A 165 1.76 -9.79 -13.07
N ASN A 166 2.27 -9.52 -11.88
CA ASN A 166 2.07 -8.26 -11.20
C ASN A 166 3.34 -7.42 -11.33
N PHE A 167 3.16 -6.20 -11.79
CA PHE A 167 4.25 -5.23 -11.91
C PHE A 167 4.18 -4.21 -10.80
N ASN A 168 5.33 -3.86 -10.25
CA ASN A 168 5.46 -2.81 -9.25
C ASN A 168 6.72 -1.97 -9.50
N LEU A 169 6.70 -0.78 -8.95
CA LEU A 169 7.83 0.12 -8.92
C LEU A 169 8.42 0.10 -7.51
N ASP A 170 9.69 -0.24 -7.44
CA ASP A 170 10.50 -0.13 -6.24
C ASP A 170 11.51 1.02 -6.44
N PRO A 171 11.15 2.25 -6.06
CA PRO A 171 11.99 3.41 -6.27
C PRO A 171 13.19 3.35 -5.33
N ASP A 172 14.38 3.55 -5.86
CA ASP A 172 15.58 3.69 -5.07
C ASP A 172 15.64 5.06 -4.34
N ASN A 173 16.60 5.22 -3.45
CA ASN A 173 16.74 6.46 -2.69
C ASN A 173 17.12 7.66 -3.57
N SER A 174 17.76 7.45 -4.71
CA SER A 174 18.12 8.53 -5.62
C SER A 174 16.88 9.14 -6.27
N TRP A 175 15.92 8.32 -6.65
CA TRP A 175 14.63 8.78 -7.15
C TRP A 175 13.85 9.59 -6.12
N LYS A 176 13.80 9.09 -4.88
CA LYS A 176 13.12 9.81 -3.79
C LYS A 176 13.76 11.17 -3.53
N ALA A 177 15.09 11.22 -3.50
CA ALA A 177 15.83 12.47 -3.31
C ALA A 177 15.57 13.47 -4.47
N ASN A 178 15.56 12.99 -5.71
CA ASN A 178 15.28 13.81 -6.87
C ASN A 178 13.84 14.36 -6.87
N LEU A 179 12.85 13.53 -6.56
CA LEU A 179 11.45 13.95 -6.47
C LEU A 179 11.28 15.02 -5.39
N GLN A 180 11.90 14.81 -4.23
CA GLN A 180 11.86 15.78 -3.14
C GLN A 180 12.52 17.12 -3.51
N ALA A 181 13.65 17.07 -4.22
CA ALA A 181 14.30 18.29 -4.72
C ALA A 181 13.42 19.05 -5.73
N GLU A 182 12.75 18.34 -6.62
CA GLU A 182 11.81 18.95 -7.57
C GLU A 182 10.56 19.51 -6.86
N ALA A 183 10.03 18.84 -5.84
CA ALA A 183 8.95 19.35 -5.02
C ALA A 183 9.34 20.67 -4.31
N MET A 184 10.57 20.76 -3.76
CA MET A 184 11.07 22.01 -3.16
C MET A 184 11.22 23.14 -4.19
N LYS A 185 11.68 22.84 -5.41
CA LYS A 185 11.75 23.83 -6.51
C LYS A 185 10.36 24.32 -6.91
N ASP A 186 9.37 23.41 -6.96
CA ASP A 186 7.99 23.79 -7.26
C ASP A 186 7.41 24.66 -6.13
N ALA A 187 7.64 24.32 -4.86
CA ALA A 187 7.24 25.15 -3.72
C ALA A 187 7.78 26.59 -3.85
N ARG A 188 9.07 26.72 -4.17
CA ARG A 188 9.69 28.03 -4.37
C ARG A 188 9.04 28.81 -5.51
N ARG A 189 8.86 28.20 -6.67
CA ARG A 189 8.25 28.81 -7.84
C ARG A 189 6.82 29.33 -7.55
N ARG A 190 6.02 28.54 -6.80
CA ARG A 190 4.68 28.92 -6.36
C ARG A 190 4.72 30.07 -5.37
N ALA A 191 5.65 30.05 -4.42
CA ALA A 191 5.82 31.13 -3.44
C ALA A 191 6.22 32.43 -4.11
N GLU A 192 7.16 32.41 -5.07
CA GLU A 192 7.59 33.59 -5.85
C GLU A 192 6.42 34.20 -6.62
N ALA A 193 5.64 33.36 -7.32
CA ALA A 193 4.48 33.82 -8.06
C ALA A 193 3.41 34.43 -7.13
N ALA A 194 3.13 33.80 -5.99
CA ALA A 194 2.14 34.30 -5.04
C ALA A 194 2.60 35.62 -4.36
N ALA A 195 3.86 35.72 -3.95
CA ALA A 195 4.42 36.95 -3.38
C ALA A 195 4.35 38.10 -4.38
N THR A 196 4.74 37.88 -5.63
CA THR A 196 4.67 38.88 -6.70
C THR A 196 3.23 39.36 -6.92
N ASN A 197 2.26 38.44 -6.99
CA ASN A 197 0.85 38.76 -7.18
C ASN A 197 0.26 39.55 -6.00
N ALA A 198 0.80 39.36 -4.80
CA ALA A 198 0.43 40.09 -3.60
C ALA A 198 1.15 41.43 -3.45
N GLY A 199 2.03 41.81 -4.38
CA GLY A 199 2.84 43.05 -4.31
C GLY A 199 3.98 42.98 -3.29
N ALA A 200 4.35 41.78 -2.86
CA ALA A 200 5.46 41.51 -1.92
C ALA A 200 6.64 40.86 -2.64
N THR A 201 7.79 40.83 -1.98
CA THR A 201 8.96 40.09 -2.46
C THR A 201 9.22 38.86 -1.59
N LEU A 202 9.62 37.78 -2.22
CA LEU A 202 9.96 36.54 -1.51
C LEU A 202 11.24 36.73 -0.71
N GLY A 203 11.18 36.53 0.59
CA GLY A 203 12.31 36.61 1.48
C GLY A 203 13.04 35.26 1.64
N ARG A 204 13.81 35.17 2.71
CA ARG A 204 14.57 33.93 3.02
C ARG A 204 13.66 32.79 3.46
N VAL A 205 14.16 31.58 3.28
CA VAL A 205 13.53 30.37 3.81
C VAL A 205 13.52 30.43 5.34
N LYS A 206 12.38 30.16 5.94
CA LYS A 206 12.19 30.05 7.39
C LYS A 206 12.13 28.59 7.85
N ILE A 207 11.39 27.75 7.12
CA ILE A 207 11.22 26.33 7.42
C ILE A 207 11.22 25.55 6.11
N ILE A 208 11.85 24.39 6.12
CA ILE A 208 11.75 23.35 5.08
C ILE A 208 11.20 22.10 5.78
N ASP A 209 10.05 21.63 5.32
CA ASP A 209 9.48 20.36 5.77
C ASP A 209 9.32 19.42 4.58
N PRO A 210 10.23 18.44 4.45
CA PRO A 210 10.17 17.45 3.38
C PRO A 210 8.93 16.57 3.42
N SER A 211 8.27 16.47 4.57
CA SER A 211 7.05 15.67 4.72
C SER A 211 5.78 16.39 4.26
N GLY A 212 5.86 17.69 4.01
CA GLY A 212 4.72 18.53 3.62
C GLY A 212 3.71 18.81 4.73
N ARG A 213 3.94 18.30 5.95
CA ARG A 213 2.96 18.37 7.06
C ARG A 213 2.73 19.78 7.59
N VAL A 214 3.76 20.61 7.61
CA VAL A 214 3.66 21.99 8.12
C VAL A 214 2.70 22.86 7.30
N CYS A 215 2.51 22.54 6.01
CA CYS A 215 1.55 23.24 5.14
C CYS A 215 0.11 22.68 5.24
N GLN A 216 -0.12 21.66 6.02
CA GLN A 216 -1.48 21.12 6.19
C GLN A 216 -2.33 22.10 6.96
N THR A 217 -3.57 22.28 6.55
CA THR A 217 -4.50 23.26 7.10
C THR A 217 -4.80 23.05 8.57
N ASP A 218 -4.78 21.82 9.06
CA ASP A 218 -4.97 21.49 10.45
C ASP A 218 -3.78 21.95 11.31
N VAL A 219 -2.55 21.91 10.81
CA VAL A 219 -1.36 22.42 11.48
C VAL A 219 -1.35 23.96 11.46
N LEU A 220 -1.71 24.58 10.34
CA LEU A 220 -1.79 26.04 10.21
C LEU A 220 -3.05 26.62 10.86
N ALA A 221 -4.19 25.93 10.75
CA ALA A 221 -5.46 26.31 11.37
C ALA A 221 -5.59 25.84 12.83
N GLY A 222 -4.85 24.82 13.21
CA GLY A 222 -4.81 24.27 14.58
C GLY A 222 -4.09 25.15 15.59
N TRP A 223 -3.64 26.30 15.18
CA TRP A 223 -3.21 27.37 16.07
C TRP A 223 -4.31 27.80 17.01
N PRO A 224 -4.04 27.67 18.30
CA PRO A 224 -4.83 26.81 19.15
C PRO A 224 -6.26 27.10 18.87
N SER A 225 -6.92 26.38 18.04
CA SER A 225 -8.35 26.44 18.01
C SER A 225 -8.78 25.78 19.32
N TYR A 226 -9.10 26.59 20.27
CA TYR A 226 -9.74 26.18 21.52
C TYR A 226 -11.02 25.37 21.27
N ALA A 227 -11.49 25.32 20.04
CA ALA A 227 -12.63 24.52 19.61
C ALA A 227 -12.34 23.04 19.43
N ALA A 228 -11.10 22.64 19.26
CA ALA A 228 -10.78 21.24 18.95
C ALA A 228 -10.51 20.37 20.18
N SER A 229 -10.34 20.98 21.37
CA SER A 229 -9.97 20.23 22.57
C SER A 229 -11.16 19.59 23.29
N GLY A 230 -12.39 19.76 22.81
CA GLY A 230 -13.59 19.30 23.50
C GLY A 230 -14.41 18.21 22.82
N ALA A 231 -14.12 17.91 21.60
CA ALA A 231 -14.82 16.85 20.89
C ALA A 231 -13.82 15.78 20.47
N GLY A 232 -13.53 14.87 21.38
CA GLY A 232 -13.24 13.51 20.97
C GLY A 232 -14.43 13.05 20.16
N GLN A 233 -14.41 13.36 18.88
CA GLN A 233 -15.24 12.64 17.93
C GLN A 233 -14.64 11.24 17.90
N GLU A 234 -15.14 10.41 18.82
CA GLU A 234 -15.17 8.99 18.55
C GLU A 234 -15.88 8.88 17.21
N THR A 235 -15.10 8.73 16.14
CA THR A 235 -15.62 8.13 14.94
C THR A 235 -16.00 6.72 15.36
N THR A 236 -17.26 6.57 15.76
CA THR A 236 -17.90 5.28 15.73
C THR A 236 -17.77 4.84 14.31
N VAL A 237 -16.82 3.92 14.09
CA VAL A 237 -16.78 3.13 12.88
C VAL A 237 -18.09 2.39 12.92
N ASP A 238 -19.09 2.86 12.17
CA ASP A 238 -20.28 2.10 11.90
C ASP A 238 -19.81 0.76 11.37
N ASP A 239 -20.09 -0.29 12.13
CA ASP A 239 -19.88 -1.66 11.73
C ASP A 239 -20.61 -1.85 10.40
N ILE A 240 -19.85 -1.81 9.30
CA ILE A 240 -20.39 -2.16 7.99
C ILE A 240 -20.62 -3.67 8.05
N VAL A 241 -21.82 -4.04 8.43
CA VAL A 241 -22.29 -5.42 8.30
C VAL A 241 -22.39 -5.73 6.81
N VAL A 242 -21.34 -6.29 6.26
CA VAL A 242 -21.35 -6.85 4.91
C VAL A 242 -22.17 -8.13 4.96
N THR A 243 -23.45 -8.03 4.74
CA THR A 243 -24.31 -9.18 4.44
C THR A 243 -24.00 -9.65 3.03
N GLY A 244 -22.92 -10.44 2.91
CA GLY A 244 -22.63 -11.17 1.68
C GLY A 244 -23.63 -12.27 1.48
N SER A 245 -24.61 -12.06 0.61
CA SER A 245 -25.46 -13.14 0.09
C SER A 245 -24.57 -14.04 -0.77
N ARG A 246 -24.22 -15.21 -0.23
CA ARG A 246 -23.63 -16.30 -1.01
C ARG A 246 -24.68 -16.83 -1.97
N SER A 247 -24.72 -16.33 -3.19
CA SER A 247 -25.34 -17.08 -4.27
C SER A 247 -24.44 -18.28 -4.58
N GLN A 248 -24.79 -19.42 -4.04
CA GLN A 248 -24.20 -20.70 -4.46
C GLN A 248 -24.75 -21.01 -5.86
N ALA A 249 -24.05 -20.58 -6.88
CA ALA A 249 -24.20 -21.14 -8.20
C ALA A 249 -23.67 -22.59 -8.12
N ARG A 250 -24.58 -23.53 -8.09
CA ARG A 250 -24.30 -24.97 -8.18
C ARG A 250 -23.81 -25.25 -9.60
N MET A 251 -22.49 -25.13 -9.80
CA MET A 251 -21.87 -25.73 -10.99
C MET A 251 -21.71 -27.20 -10.73
N GLU A 252 -22.45 -28.01 -11.46
CA GLU A 252 -22.17 -29.43 -11.61
C GLU A 252 -20.80 -29.57 -12.29
N TYR A 253 -19.77 -29.75 -11.50
CA TYR A 253 -18.42 -29.98 -11.99
C TYR A 253 -18.27 -31.48 -12.27
N THR A 254 -18.45 -31.86 -13.53
CA THR A 254 -17.97 -33.16 -14.02
C THR A 254 -16.45 -33.06 -14.09
N ALA A 255 -15.76 -33.68 -13.14
CA ALA A 255 -14.31 -33.69 -13.11
C ALA A 255 -13.77 -34.33 -14.41
N PRO A 256 -12.96 -33.61 -15.20
CA PRO A 256 -12.27 -34.25 -16.33
C PRO A 256 -11.33 -35.31 -15.79
N PRO A 257 -11.07 -36.39 -16.58
CA PRO A 257 -10.12 -37.42 -16.20
C PRO A 257 -8.76 -36.76 -15.88
N ALA A 258 -8.14 -37.21 -14.80
CA ALA A 258 -6.84 -36.69 -14.36
C ALA A 258 -5.84 -36.78 -15.54
N PRO A 259 -5.18 -35.67 -15.88
CA PRO A 259 -4.15 -35.70 -16.91
C PRO A 259 -3.05 -36.70 -16.51
N ALA A 260 -2.59 -37.47 -17.48
CA ALA A 260 -1.47 -38.38 -17.30
C ALA A 260 -0.26 -37.60 -16.75
N PRO A 261 0.51 -38.18 -15.83
CA PRO A 261 1.69 -37.50 -15.29
C PRO A 261 2.64 -37.13 -16.43
N PRO A 262 3.14 -35.87 -16.44
CA PRO A 262 4.07 -35.47 -17.50
C PRO A 262 5.34 -36.31 -17.46
N PRO A 263 5.90 -36.69 -18.60
CA PRO A 263 7.15 -37.42 -18.64
C PRO A 263 8.28 -36.57 -18.05
N GLY A 264 9.05 -37.15 -17.18
CA GLY A 264 10.25 -36.77 -16.50
C GLY A 264 10.67 -35.31 -16.53
N GLY A 265 10.71 -34.72 -15.32
CA GLY A 265 11.04 -33.33 -15.07
C GLY A 265 12.48 -32.91 -15.39
N GLY A 266 12.75 -32.67 -16.66
CA GLY A 266 13.93 -31.93 -17.10
C GLY A 266 13.67 -30.44 -17.17
N ALA A 267 14.74 -29.62 -17.08
CA ALA A 267 14.62 -28.18 -17.34
C ALA A 267 14.10 -27.94 -18.77
N PRO A 268 13.26 -26.94 -19.03
CA PRO A 268 12.72 -26.66 -20.35
C PRO A 268 13.83 -26.30 -21.34
N SER A 269 13.69 -26.75 -22.58
CA SER A 269 14.63 -26.42 -23.65
C SER A 269 14.43 -24.99 -24.14
N GLU A 270 15.46 -24.38 -24.73
CA GLU A 270 15.38 -23.00 -25.27
C GLU A 270 14.27 -22.87 -26.32
N ALA A 271 14.05 -23.90 -27.16
CA ALA A 271 12.97 -23.91 -28.15
C ALA A 271 11.58 -23.88 -27.49
N GLN A 272 11.39 -24.54 -26.35
CA GLN A 272 10.15 -24.49 -25.58
C GLN A 272 9.95 -23.12 -24.93
N ILE A 273 11.03 -22.50 -24.46
CA ILE A 273 10.99 -21.14 -23.87
C ILE A 273 10.60 -20.11 -24.94
N GLU A 274 11.25 -20.15 -26.11
CA GLU A 274 10.93 -19.22 -27.21
C GLU A 274 9.49 -19.42 -27.74
N ALA A 275 9.01 -20.63 -27.81
CA ALA A 275 7.62 -20.92 -28.23
C ALA A 275 6.57 -20.41 -27.22
N ALA A 276 6.93 -20.27 -25.95
CA ALA A 276 6.05 -19.79 -24.89
C ALA A 276 6.16 -18.28 -24.62
N ARG A 277 6.96 -17.56 -25.40
CA ARG A 277 7.24 -16.15 -25.19
C ARG A 277 6.01 -15.28 -25.48
N LEU A 278 5.69 -14.37 -24.56
CA LEU A 278 4.63 -13.38 -24.69
C LEU A 278 5.21 -11.99 -24.53
N ALA A 279 4.69 -11.03 -25.27
CA ALA A 279 5.05 -9.62 -25.11
C ALA A 279 4.41 -9.09 -23.81
N LEU A 280 5.24 -8.81 -22.82
CA LEU A 280 4.84 -8.28 -21.52
C LEU A 280 5.44 -6.88 -21.32
N GLN A 281 4.61 -5.86 -21.36
CA GLN A 281 5.07 -4.48 -21.17
C GLN A 281 4.81 -4.04 -19.72
N PRO A 282 5.85 -3.52 -19.02
CA PRO A 282 5.66 -2.94 -17.71
C PRO A 282 4.75 -1.69 -17.80
N PRO A 283 3.69 -1.59 -16.98
CA PRO A 283 2.84 -0.44 -16.94
C PRO A 283 3.58 0.77 -16.33
N LEU A 284 3.15 1.97 -16.69
CA LEU A 284 3.60 3.18 -16.03
C LEU A 284 3.02 3.26 -14.62
N GLN A 285 3.87 3.57 -13.67
CA GLN A 285 3.53 3.78 -12.26
C GLN A 285 3.71 5.26 -11.94
N THR A 286 2.71 5.83 -11.27
CA THR A 286 2.78 7.23 -10.85
C THR A 286 3.50 7.32 -9.51
N LEU A 287 4.57 8.10 -9.46
CA LEU A 287 5.20 8.55 -8.23
C LEU A 287 4.83 10.00 -7.97
N THR A 288 4.46 10.31 -6.75
CA THR A 288 4.19 11.67 -6.28
C THR A 288 5.01 11.95 -5.03
N ASP A 289 5.46 13.19 -4.91
CA ASP A 289 6.08 13.68 -3.69
C ASP A 289 5.66 15.12 -3.45
N SER A 290 5.77 15.58 -2.21
CA SER A 290 5.43 16.95 -1.83
C SER A 290 6.40 17.46 -0.78
N ALA A 291 6.65 18.77 -0.80
CA ALA A 291 7.45 19.44 0.20
C ALA A 291 6.82 20.77 0.58
N CYS A 292 6.78 21.06 1.88
CA CYS A 292 6.35 22.35 2.37
C CYS A 292 7.56 23.23 2.65
N VAL A 293 7.53 24.46 2.14
CA VAL A 293 8.55 25.48 2.44
C VAL A 293 7.87 26.76 2.86
N ILE A 294 8.31 27.30 3.99
CA ILE A 294 7.84 28.59 4.49
C ILE A 294 8.92 29.65 4.26
N TYR A 295 8.54 30.71 3.61
CA TYR A 295 9.40 31.85 3.32
C TYR A 295 8.93 33.06 4.10
N GLY A 296 9.85 33.95 4.48
CA GLY A 296 9.51 35.30 4.88
C GLY A 296 9.04 36.12 3.68
N LEU A 297 8.26 37.16 3.92
CA LEU A 297 7.88 38.18 2.94
C LEU A 297 8.54 39.51 3.32
N ASN A 298 8.98 40.28 2.31
CA ASN A 298 9.55 41.60 2.44
C ASN A 298 8.67 42.62 1.68
#